data_4478bb3f8cbfc6ad5d520ff75130de80
#
_entry.id   4478bb3f8cbfc6ad5d520ff75130de80
#
_cell.length_a   1.000
_cell.length_b   1.000
_cell.length_c   1.000
_cell.angle_alpha   90.00
_cell.angle_beta   90.00
_cell.angle_gamma   90.00
#
_symmetry.space_group_name_H-M   'P 1'
#
loop_
_entity.id
_entity.type
_entity.pdbx_description
1 polymer ?
#
loop_
_entity_poly.entity_id
_entity_poly.type
_entity_poly.pdbx_seq_one_letter_code
_entity_poly.pdbx_strand_id
1 'polypeptide(L)' 'MLRVVHGELVWNQDGVEIVWQPRYSVYEVWAPIADGPDDFTMDMIADCADEADAIFYAEQFLSEGVTV' A
#
# COMPACT_ATOMS: atom_id res chain seq x y z
N MET A 1 9.18 -9.86 13.83
CA MET A 1 10.25 -9.55 12.91
C MET A 1 10.18 -8.07 12.49
N LEU A 2 11.30 -7.45 12.49
CA LEU A 2 11.34 -6.05 12.13
C LEU A 2 11.31 -5.86 10.64
N ARG A 3 10.42 -5.02 10.22
CA ARG A 3 10.42 -4.59 8.84
C ARG A 3 11.10 -3.23 8.78
N VAL A 4 12.14 -3.14 7.99
CA VAL A 4 12.84 -1.89 7.83
C VAL A 4 12.08 -1.07 6.79
N VAL A 5 11.50 0.02 7.26
CA VAL A 5 10.75 0.92 6.39
C VAL A 5 11.57 2.18 6.26
N HIS A 6 12.04 2.47 5.06
CA HIS A 6 12.84 3.64 4.80
C HIS A 6 12.01 4.84 4.39
N GLY A 7 10.72 4.71 4.47
CA GLY A 7 9.81 5.77 4.13
C GLY A 7 8.94 6.16 5.29
N GLU A 8 8.04 7.08 5.06
CA GLU A 8 7.14 7.61 6.06
C GLU A 8 5.72 7.19 5.72
N LEU A 9 5.04 6.56 6.69
CA LEU A 9 3.65 6.19 6.50
C LEU A 9 2.81 7.46 6.51
N VAL A 10 2.07 7.70 5.42
CA VAL A 10 1.25 8.90 5.31
C VAL A 10 -0.24 8.60 5.28
N TRP A 11 -0.61 7.34 5.10
CA TRP A 11 -2.03 6.99 5.00
C TRP A 11 -2.17 5.50 5.23
N ASN A 12 -3.21 5.08 5.96
CA ASN A 12 -3.53 3.66 6.02
C ASN A 12 -5.02 3.49 6.27
N GLN A 13 -5.55 2.39 5.75
CA GLN A 13 -6.94 2.03 5.96
C GLN A 13 -7.10 0.56 5.62
N ASP A 14 -7.64 -0.19 6.58
CA ASP A 14 -7.97 -1.61 6.38
C ASP A 14 -6.80 -2.43 5.84
N GLY A 15 -5.61 -2.15 6.34
CA GLY A 15 -4.43 -2.88 5.96
C GLY A 15 -3.67 -2.34 4.77
N VAL A 16 -4.28 -1.44 4.01
CA VAL A 16 -3.61 -0.79 2.89
C VAL A 16 -2.85 0.41 3.42
N GLU A 17 -1.62 0.56 2.99
CA GLU A 17 -0.74 1.62 3.47
C GLU A 17 -0.15 2.40 2.31
N ILE A 18 0.01 3.69 2.51
CA ILE A 18 0.74 4.54 1.57
C ILE A 18 1.98 5.05 2.29
N VAL A 19 3.13 4.82 1.68
CA VAL A 19 4.41 5.18 2.26
C VAL A 19 5.11 6.17 1.34
N TRP A 20 5.52 7.31 1.89
CA TRP A 20 6.31 8.28 1.14
C TRP A 20 7.76 7.85 1.15
N GLN A 21 8.34 7.70 -0.04
CA GLN A 21 9.75 7.32 -0.20
C GLN A 21 10.54 8.53 -0.66
N PRO A 22 11.20 9.24 0.24
CA PRO A 22 11.94 10.44 -0.15
C PRO A 22 13.10 10.14 -1.09
N ARG A 23 13.65 8.95 -0.99
CA ARG A 23 14.76 8.56 -1.87
C ARG A 23 14.36 8.59 -3.33
N TYR A 24 13.13 8.21 -3.62
CA TYR A 24 12.65 8.12 -4.99
C TYR A 24 11.58 9.16 -5.30
N SER A 25 11.20 9.96 -4.31
CA SER A 25 10.16 10.98 -4.46
C SER A 25 8.85 10.38 -4.97
N VAL A 26 8.47 9.24 -4.42
CA VAL A 26 7.22 8.59 -4.80
C VAL A 26 6.45 8.16 -3.57
N TYR A 27 5.15 8.00 -3.75
CA TYR A 27 4.27 7.42 -2.76
C TYR A 27 3.99 5.99 -3.17
N GLU A 28 4.36 5.05 -2.31
CA GLU A 28 4.17 3.63 -2.57
C GLU A 28 2.89 3.16 -1.90
N VAL A 29 2.06 2.47 -2.65
CA VAL A 29 0.82 1.90 -2.13
C VAL A 29 1.05 0.42 -1.90
N TRP A 30 0.92 0.00 -0.65
CA TRP A 30 1.13 -1.38 -0.23
C TRP A 30 -0.18 -1.96 0.25
N ALA A 31 -0.48 -3.18 -0.18
CA ALA A 31 -1.73 -3.83 0.17
C ALA A 31 -1.49 -5.27 0.57
N PRO A 32 -2.34 -5.81 1.45
CA PRO A 32 -2.24 -7.21 1.82
C PRO A 32 -2.80 -8.08 0.71
N ILE A 33 -1.96 -8.98 0.21
CA ILE A 33 -2.35 -9.91 -0.83
C ILE A 33 -2.36 -11.30 -0.22
N ALA A 34 -3.44 -12.03 -0.42
CA ALA A 34 -3.55 -13.36 0.11
C ALA A 34 -2.51 -14.28 -0.53
N ASP A 35 -1.77 -14.98 0.32
CA ASP A 35 -0.72 -15.88 -0.13
C ASP A 35 -0.96 -17.25 0.45
N GLY A 36 -2.20 -17.68 0.43
CA GLY A 36 -2.60 -18.93 1.00
C GLY A 36 -3.86 -18.76 1.79
N PRO A 37 -4.40 -19.83 2.38
CA PRO A 37 -5.69 -19.76 3.08
C PRO A 37 -5.68 -18.81 4.26
N ASP A 38 -4.55 -18.73 4.96
CA ASP A 38 -4.49 -17.91 6.17
C ASP A 38 -3.33 -16.94 6.17
N ASP A 39 -2.65 -16.78 5.04
CA ASP A 39 -1.46 -15.95 4.97
C ASP A 39 -1.65 -14.76 4.08
N PHE A 40 -0.98 -13.67 4.46
CA PHE A 40 -0.99 -12.45 3.68
C PHE A 40 0.43 -11.94 3.54
N THR A 41 0.70 -11.35 2.38
CA THR A 41 1.97 -10.69 2.12
C THR A 41 1.65 -9.26 1.70
N MET A 42 2.41 -8.31 2.23
CA MET A 42 2.26 -6.92 1.79
C MET A 42 3.02 -6.72 0.50
N ASP A 43 2.30 -6.39 -0.55
CA ASP A 43 2.88 -6.13 -1.85
C ASP A 43 2.63 -4.71 -2.28
N MET A 44 3.59 -4.15 -2.99
CA MET A 44 3.42 -2.82 -3.55
C MET A 44 2.59 -2.92 -4.82
N ILE A 45 1.43 -2.29 -4.80
CA ILE A 45 0.49 -2.39 -5.91
C ILE A 45 0.57 -1.18 -6.84
N ALA A 46 1.18 -0.09 -6.36
CA ALA A 46 1.33 1.10 -7.19
C ALA A 46 2.38 2.01 -6.58
N ASP A 47 2.98 2.85 -7.42
CA ASP A 47 3.80 3.95 -6.94
C ASP A 47 3.41 5.19 -7.73
N CYS A 48 3.26 6.29 -7.04
CA CYS A 48 2.71 7.50 -7.63
C CYS A 48 3.53 8.71 -7.24
N ALA A 49 3.58 9.69 -8.12
CA ALA A 49 4.28 10.94 -7.82
C ALA A 49 3.50 11.81 -6.86
N ASP A 50 2.18 11.67 -6.82
CA ASP A 50 1.30 12.50 -5.99
C ASP A 50 0.58 11.66 -4.97
N GLU A 51 0.39 12.25 -3.79
CA GLU A 51 -0.34 11.57 -2.72
C GLU A 51 -1.78 11.32 -3.11
N ALA A 52 -2.40 12.27 -3.82
CA ALA A 52 -3.79 12.11 -4.22
C ALA A 52 -3.97 10.90 -5.13
N ASP A 53 -3.03 10.69 -6.04
CA ASP A 53 -3.08 9.52 -6.91
C ASP A 53 -2.90 8.23 -6.12
N ALA A 54 -2.00 8.25 -5.14
CA ALA A 54 -1.78 7.08 -4.32
C ALA A 54 -3.05 6.73 -3.55
N ILE A 55 -3.71 7.73 -2.99
CA ILE A 55 -4.97 7.50 -2.26
C ILE A 55 -6.03 6.93 -3.20
N PHE A 56 -6.07 7.44 -4.42
CA PHE A 56 -7.01 6.93 -5.41
C PHE A 56 -6.82 5.43 -5.64
N TYR A 57 -5.57 5.01 -5.84
CA TYR A 57 -5.29 3.60 -6.05
C TYR A 57 -5.58 2.76 -4.81
N ALA A 58 -5.26 3.29 -3.63
CA ALA A 58 -5.54 2.58 -2.40
C ALA A 58 -7.03 2.37 -2.20
N GLU A 59 -7.82 3.42 -2.45
CA GLU A 59 -9.26 3.32 -2.30
C GLU A 59 -9.87 2.39 -3.34
N GLN A 60 -9.32 2.40 -4.54
CA GLN A 60 -9.80 1.51 -5.57
C GLN A 60 -9.54 0.06 -5.20
N PHE A 61 -8.38 -0.23 -4.64
CA PHE A 61 -8.08 -1.58 -4.19
C PHE A 61 -9.07 -2.01 -3.10
N LEU A 62 -9.33 -1.13 -2.15
CA LEU A 62 -10.26 -1.45 -1.07
C LEU A 62 -11.66 -1.71 -1.58
N SER A 63 -12.06 -0.96 -2.60
CA SER A 63 -13.38 -1.10 -3.18
C SER A 63 -13.51 -2.39 -3.98
N GLU A 64 -12.47 -2.78 -4.70
CA GLU A 64 -12.54 -3.94 -5.59
C GLU A 64 -12.03 -5.21 -4.92
N GLY A 65 -11.02 -5.08 -4.09
CA GLY A 65 -10.40 -6.23 -3.47
C GLY A 65 -11.30 -6.99 -2.52
N VAL A 66 -12.30 -6.32 -1.99
CA VAL A 66 -13.22 -6.96 -1.04
C VAL A 66 -14.34 -7.71 -1.71
N THR A 67 -14.42 -7.64 -3.02
CA THR A 67 -15.52 -8.27 -3.73
C THR A 67 -15.24 -9.71 -4.10
N VAL A 68 -14.13 -10.21 -3.68
CA VAL A 68 -13.75 -11.58 -4.03
C VAL A 68 -14.55 -12.62 -3.31
#